data_d3f64c1ef2cec62abc5bb02bd33cc4ce
#
_entry.id   d3f64c1ef2cec62abc5bb02bd33cc4ce
#
_cell.length_a   1.000
_cell.length_b   1.000
_cell.length_c   1.000
_cell.angle_alpha   90.00
_cell.angle_beta   90.00
_cell.angle_gamma   90.00
#
_symmetry.space_group_name_H-M   'P 1'
#
loop_
_entity.id
_entity.type
_entity.pdbx_description
1 polymer ?
#
loop_
_entity_poly.entity_id
_entity_poly.type
_entity_poly.pdbx_seq_one_letter_code
_entity_poly.pdbx_strand_id
1 'polypeptide(L)'
;MSRQILEFLFSGRQQEVSVSATSLFILGLGGVFLTLSSTFISIFQVIGRSDLPVKLMLPGCAVKLIFNVFTISVPAININGAAVSTVIMYAAVALGGYFALENVTGIDFHIIRRMAVPLSAGIVCAVVSRIVYGFVWESVNAVTALFLPIASGGAVYIILLIIFNEINLKSLLN
;
A
#
# COMPACT_ATOMS: atom_id res chain seq x y z
N MET A 1 -13.05 -2.30 -8.25
CA MET A 1 -12.50 -3.59 -7.82
C MET A 1 -12.67 -3.86 -6.32
N SER A 2 -12.43 -2.91 -5.40
CA SER A 2 -12.62 -3.14 -3.95
C SER A 2 -14.02 -3.63 -3.57
N ARG A 3 -15.07 -3.07 -4.17
CA ARG A 3 -16.45 -3.48 -3.94
C ARG A 3 -16.70 -4.93 -4.40
N GLN A 4 -16.25 -5.29 -5.57
CA GLN A 4 -16.45 -6.62 -6.15
C GLN A 4 -15.69 -7.72 -5.39
N ILE A 5 -14.48 -7.40 -4.89
CA ILE A 5 -13.73 -8.30 -4.01
C ILE A 5 -14.53 -8.59 -2.73
N LEU A 6 -15.11 -7.55 -2.14
CA LEU A 6 -15.91 -7.69 -0.93
C LEU A 6 -17.26 -8.39 -1.18
N GLU A 7 -17.92 -8.12 -2.30
CA GLU A 7 -19.15 -8.82 -2.70
C GLU A 7 -18.91 -10.32 -2.90
N PHE A 8 -17.75 -10.70 -3.42
CA PHE A 8 -17.36 -12.11 -3.56
C PHE A 8 -17.08 -12.77 -2.20
N LEU A 9 -16.37 -12.08 -1.31
CA LEU A 9 -16.01 -12.61 0.01
C LEU A 9 -17.18 -12.62 0.99
N PHE A 10 -18.09 -11.65 0.91
CA PHE A 10 -19.21 -11.44 1.81
C PHE A 10 -20.54 -11.41 1.07
N SER A 11 -20.81 -12.46 0.28
CA SER A 11 -22.07 -12.62 -0.44
C SER A 11 -23.27 -12.64 0.54
N GLY A 12 -24.07 -11.57 0.54
CA GLY A 12 -25.28 -11.45 1.36
C GLY A 12 -25.39 -10.21 2.25
N ARG A 13 -24.33 -9.38 2.38
CA ARG A 13 -24.32 -8.18 3.25
C ARG A 13 -24.00 -6.90 2.47
N GLN A 14 -24.85 -6.55 1.50
CA GLN A 14 -24.58 -5.45 0.54
C GLN A 14 -24.35 -4.07 1.18
N GLN A 15 -25.03 -3.76 2.30
CA GLN A 15 -24.82 -2.48 2.99
C GLN A 15 -23.45 -2.37 3.63
N GLU A 16 -22.97 -3.44 4.27
CA GLU A 16 -21.65 -3.48 4.88
C GLU A 16 -20.53 -3.45 3.83
N VAL A 17 -20.74 -4.09 2.68
CA VAL A 17 -19.82 -4.11 1.55
C VAL A 17 -19.59 -2.70 0.99
N SER A 18 -20.62 -1.87 0.86
CA SER A 18 -20.49 -0.53 0.29
C SER A 18 -19.61 0.39 1.15
N VAL A 19 -19.76 0.33 2.46
CA VAL A 19 -18.96 1.12 3.42
C VAL A 19 -17.52 0.60 3.47
N SER A 20 -17.36 -0.71 3.55
CA SER A 20 -16.03 -1.36 3.62
C SER A 20 -15.22 -1.22 2.34
N ALA A 21 -15.86 -1.08 1.17
CA ALA A 21 -15.18 -0.88 -0.10
C ALA A 21 -14.39 0.44 -0.15
N THR A 22 -14.92 1.50 0.43
CA THR A 22 -14.23 2.79 0.53
C THR A 22 -13.03 2.69 1.46
N SER A 23 -13.19 2.06 2.63
CA SER A 23 -12.08 1.82 3.57
C SER A 23 -10.97 0.98 2.94
N LEU A 24 -11.33 -0.08 2.19
CA LEU A 24 -10.36 -0.93 1.48
C LEU A 24 -9.59 -0.15 0.40
N PHE A 25 -10.26 0.74 -0.32
CA PHE A 25 -9.61 1.61 -1.30
C PHE A 25 -8.62 2.56 -0.64
N ILE A 26 -9.01 3.22 0.47
CA ILE A 26 -8.14 4.13 1.23
C ILE A 26 -6.91 3.38 1.76
N LEU A 27 -7.11 2.20 2.36
CA LEU A 27 -6.00 1.36 2.86
C LEU A 27 -5.10 0.86 1.73
N GLY A 28 -5.65 0.55 0.56
CA GLY A 28 -4.88 0.19 -0.63
C GLY A 28 -3.93 1.30 -1.07
N LEU A 29 -4.39 2.56 -1.09
CA LEU A 29 -3.53 3.73 -1.33
C LEU A 29 -2.48 3.90 -0.22
N GLY A 30 -2.86 3.62 1.01
CA GLY A 30 -1.96 3.65 2.17
C GLY A 30 -0.87 2.57 2.15
N GLY A 31 -1.05 1.52 1.35
CA GLY A 31 -0.10 0.41 1.23
C GLY A 31 1.31 0.87 0.83
N VAL A 32 1.43 1.93 0.04
CA VAL A 32 2.71 2.53 -0.34
C VAL A 32 3.46 3.04 0.91
N PHE A 33 2.78 3.78 1.78
CA PHE A 33 3.39 4.30 3.01
C PHE A 33 3.70 3.18 4.01
N LEU A 34 2.86 2.16 4.09
CA LEU A 34 3.11 0.96 4.88
C LEU A 34 4.40 0.27 4.45
N THR A 35 4.59 0.04 3.15
CA THR A 35 5.77 -0.61 2.59
C THR A 35 7.03 0.22 2.85
N LEU A 36 6.97 1.54 2.65
CA LEU A 36 8.07 2.45 2.96
C LEU A 36 8.45 2.42 4.44
N SER A 37 7.46 2.49 5.32
CA SER A 37 7.68 2.42 6.77
C SER A 37 8.36 1.12 7.17
N SER A 38 7.90 -0.03 6.64
CA SER A 38 8.51 -1.34 6.86
C SER A 38 9.96 -1.37 6.39
N THR A 39 10.25 -0.79 5.22
CA THR A 39 11.61 -0.74 4.66
C THR A 39 12.54 0.07 5.57
N PHE A 40 12.13 1.26 6.02
CA PHE A 40 12.93 2.05 6.95
C PHE A 40 13.16 1.35 8.28
N ILE A 41 12.14 0.71 8.84
CA ILE A 41 12.26 -0.07 10.08
C ILE A 41 13.33 -1.17 9.91
N SER A 42 13.29 -1.91 8.80
CA SER A 42 14.26 -2.96 8.50
C SER A 42 15.68 -2.42 8.35
N ILE A 43 15.85 -1.29 7.67
CA ILE A 43 17.16 -0.62 7.52
C ILE A 43 17.70 -0.23 8.89
N PHE A 44 16.91 0.39 9.76
CA PHE A 44 17.35 0.78 11.11
C PHE A 44 17.77 -0.41 11.97
N GLN A 45 17.08 -1.54 11.83
CA GLN A 45 17.46 -2.78 12.51
C GLN A 45 18.84 -3.30 12.03
N VAL A 46 19.08 -3.29 10.71
CA VAL A 46 20.35 -3.73 10.13
C VAL A 46 21.52 -2.85 10.55
N ILE A 47 21.35 -1.53 10.63
CA ILE A 47 22.41 -0.60 11.08
C ILE A 47 22.55 -0.54 12.62
N GLY A 48 21.85 -1.40 13.35
CA GLY A 48 21.93 -1.49 14.81
C GLY A 48 21.23 -0.37 15.58
N ARG A 49 20.38 0.43 14.90
CA ARG A 49 19.63 1.54 15.52
C ARG A 49 18.17 1.16 15.76
N SER A 50 17.97 0.05 16.47
CA SER A 50 16.61 -0.47 16.80
C SER A 50 15.79 0.46 17.69
N ASP A 51 16.38 1.49 18.27
CA ASP A 51 15.71 2.54 19.04
C ASP A 51 14.88 3.50 18.15
N LEU A 52 15.30 3.72 16.90
CA LEU A 52 14.65 4.66 15.99
C LEU A 52 13.25 4.21 15.55
N PRO A 53 13.01 2.96 15.15
CA PRO A 53 11.68 2.48 14.85
C PRO A 53 10.67 2.74 15.98
N VAL A 54 11.06 2.48 17.21
CA VAL A 54 10.19 2.71 18.38
C VAL A 54 9.86 4.19 18.55
N LYS A 55 10.88 5.07 18.44
CA LYS A 55 10.71 6.52 18.53
C LYS A 55 9.83 7.10 17.42
N LEU A 56 9.80 6.47 16.25
CA LEU A 56 8.97 6.88 15.12
C LEU A 56 7.54 6.34 15.23
N MET A 57 7.38 5.10 15.68
CA MET A 57 6.07 4.46 15.74
C MET A 57 5.22 4.96 16.92
N LEU A 58 5.83 5.25 18.08
CA LEU A 58 5.10 5.72 19.25
C LEU A 58 4.28 7.00 18.99
N PRO A 59 4.87 8.10 18.47
CA PRO A 59 4.09 9.29 18.13
C PRO A 59 3.04 9.00 17.04
N GLY A 60 3.38 8.17 16.05
CA GLY A 60 2.45 7.77 15.01
C GLY A 60 1.21 7.04 15.55
N CYS A 61 1.43 6.11 16.49
CA CYS A 61 0.35 5.43 17.19
C CYS A 61 -0.50 6.39 18.04
N ALA A 62 0.11 7.34 18.74
CA ALA A 62 -0.61 8.34 19.52
C ALA A 62 -1.51 9.20 18.62
N VAL A 63 -0.98 9.68 17.49
CA VAL A 63 -1.76 10.43 16.49
C VAL A 63 -2.92 9.57 15.97
N LYS A 64 -2.67 8.31 15.62
CA LYS A 64 -3.72 7.38 15.16
C LYS A 64 -4.82 7.21 16.20
N LEU A 65 -4.46 7.03 17.49
CA LEU A 65 -5.45 6.87 18.56
C LEU A 65 -6.32 8.12 18.72
N ILE A 66 -5.71 9.31 18.71
CA ILE A 66 -6.42 10.58 18.79
C ILE A 66 -7.39 10.71 17.60
N PHE A 67 -6.92 10.49 16.37
CA PHE A 67 -7.78 10.53 15.19
C PHE A 67 -8.91 9.52 15.23
N ASN A 68 -8.65 8.30 15.70
CA ASN A 68 -9.68 7.27 15.83
C ASN A 68 -10.78 7.69 16.80
N VAL A 69 -10.43 8.25 17.96
CA VAL A 69 -11.44 8.74 18.93
C VAL A 69 -12.36 9.77 18.29
N PHE A 70 -11.82 10.73 17.56
CA PHE A 70 -12.61 11.77 16.90
C PHE A 70 -13.43 11.26 15.70
N THR A 71 -12.88 10.36 14.90
CA THR A 71 -13.51 9.93 13.65
C THR A 71 -14.52 8.82 13.85
N ILE A 72 -14.29 7.89 14.77
CA ILE A 72 -15.24 6.81 15.08
C ILE A 72 -16.49 7.34 15.76
N SER A 73 -16.38 8.44 16.53
CA SER A 73 -17.51 9.08 17.19
C SER A 73 -18.52 9.71 16.21
N VAL A 74 -18.12 9.92 14.95
CA VAL A 74 -18.99 10.51 13.92
C VAL A 74 -19.56 9.40 13.04
N PRO A 75 -20.88 9.09 13.10
CA PRO A 75 -21.49 7.97 12.34
C PRO A 75 -21.29 8.04 10.83
N ALA A 76 -21.17 9.25 10.26
CA ALA A 76 -20.96 9.46 8.82
C ALA A 76 -19.54 9.07 8.34
N ILE A 77 -18.55 9.09 9.21
CA ILE A 77 -17.13 8.85 8.90
C ILE A 77 -16.74 7.43 9.35
N ASN A 78 -17.11 7.05 10.57
CA ASN A 78 -16.97 5.74 11.20
C ASN A 78 -15.73 4.94 10.73
N ILE A 79 -15.92 3.80 10.05
CA ILE A 79 -14.85 2.89 9.61
C ILE A 79 -13.86 3.57 8.64
N ASN A 80 -14.34 4.47 7.78
CA ASN A 80 -13.48 5.21 6.85
C ASN A 80 -12.48 6.11 7.58
N GLY A 81 -12.86 6.67 8.73
CA GLY A 81 -11.97 7.47 9.58
C GLY A 81 -10.80 6.65 10.15
N ALA A 82 -11.07 5.40 10.54
CA ALA A 82 -10.04 4.48 11.00
C ALA A 82 -9.05 4.10 9.87
N ALA A 83 -9.54 3.96 8.63
CA ALA A 83 -8.70 3.74 7.47
C ALA A 83 -7.79 4.95 7.19
N VAL A 84 -8.34 6.16 7.19
CA VAL A 84 -7.60 7.41 6.98
C VAL A 84 -6.54 7.62 8.06
N SER A 85 -6.90 7.43 9.34
CA SER A 85 -5.94 7.58 10.45
C SER A 85 -4.77 6.60 10.33
N THR A 86 -5.03 5.39 9.83
CA THR A 86 -3.98 4.40 9.57
C THR A 86 -3.03 4.85 8.47
N VAL A 87 -3.55 5.41 7.38
CA VAL A 87 -2.74 5.96 6.28
C VAL A 87 -1.89 7.14 6.77
N ILE A 88 -2.48 8.05 7.54
CA ILE A 88 -1.77 9.21 8.12
C ILE A 88 -0.63 8.74 9.03
N MET A 89 -0.87 7.74 9.89
CA MET A 89 0.15 7.16 10.75
C MET A 89 1.34 6.64 9.92
N TYR A 90 1.08 5.79 8.92
CA TYR A 90 2.17 5.23 8.12
C TYR A 90 2.87 6.28 7.27
N ALA A 91 2.15 7.29 6.77
CA ALA A 91 2.77 8.42 6.07
C ALA A 91 3.71 9.21 7.01
N ALA A 92 3.30 9.47 8.24
CA ALA A 92 4.13 10.15 9.24
C ALA A 92 5.37 9.31 9.60
N VAL A 93 5.21 7.99 9.79
CA VAL A 93 6.33 7.08 10.06
C VAL A 93 7.29 6.99 8.87
N ALA A 94 6.78 6.96 7.64
CA ALA A 94 7.60 6.93 6.43
C ALA A 94 8.40 8.23 6.26
N LEU A 95 7.77 9.40 6.44
CA LEU A 95 8.43 10.69 6.38
C LEU A 95 9.48 10.84 7.51
N GLY A 96 9.10 10.50 8.74
CA GLY A 96 10.03 10.52 9.86
C GLY A 96 11.20 9.54 9.67
N GLY A 97 10.93 8.36 9.10
CA GLY A 97 11.95 7.37 8.76
C GLY A 97 12.95 7.88 7.72
N TYR A 98 12.45 8.58 6.69
CA TYR A 98 13.29 9.22 5.68
C TYR A 98 14.26 10.23 6.30
N PHE A 99 13.76 11.20 7.06
CA PHE A 99 14.59 12.20 7.72
C PHE A 99 15.54 11.60 8.76
N ALA A 100 15.10 10.60 9.52
CA ALA A 100 15.95 9.93 10.48
C ALA A 100 17.08 9.17 9.80
N LEU A 101 16.82 8.54 8.65
CA LEU A 101 17.83 7.81 7.89
C LEU A 101 18.89 8.77 7.32
N GLU A 102 18.47 9.88 6.74
CA GLU A 102 19.34 10.92 6.23
C GLU A 102 20.25 11.47 7.34
N ASN A 103 19.69 11.75 8.52
CA ASN A 103 20.46 12.24 9.68
C ASN A 103 21.48 11.22 10.22
N VAL A 104 21.14 9.93 10.18
CA VAL A 104 22.02 8.87 10.72
C VAL A 104 23.13 8.48 9.75
N THR A 105 22.83 8.48 8.45
CA THR A 105 23.79 8.03 7.43
C THR A 105 24.56 9.19 6.79
N GLY A 106 24.03 10.41 6.85
CA GLY A 106 24.61 11.57 6.16
C GLY A 106 24.52 11.48 4.62
N ILE A 107 23.74 10.53 4.10
CA ILE A 107 23.62 10.26 2.66
C ILE A 107 22.27 10.78 2.19
N ASP A 108 22.28 11.62 1.17
CA ASP A 108 21.06 12.01 0.46
C ASP A 108 20.65 10.88 -0.52
N PHE A 109 19.63 10.12 -0.12
CA PHE A 109 19.23 8.92 -0.85
C PHE A 109 18.47 9.18 -2.15
N HIS A 110 18.07 10.42 -2.45
CA HIS A 110 17.24 10.76 -3.62
C HIS A 110 16.08 9.77 -3.82
N ILE A 111 15.46 9.34 -2.71
CA ILE A 111 14.45 8.28 -2.65
C ILE A 111 13.29 8.58 -3.61
N ILE A 112 12.86 9.84 -3.69
CA ILE A 112 11.75 10.27 -4.57
C ILE A 112 12.04 9.90 -6.02
N ARG A 113 13.27 10.12 -6.49
CA ARG A 113 13.68 9.78 -7.86
C ARG A 113 13.73 8.28 -8.10
N ARG A 114 14.22 7.51 -7.12
CA ARG A 114 14.28 6.04 -7.21
C ARG A 114 12.91 5.39 -7.13
N MET A 115 11.98 5.99 -6.40
CA MET A 115 10.61 5.51 -6.31
C MET A 115 9.75 5.80 -7.54
N ALA A 116 10.17 6.72 -8.41
CA ALA A 116 9.40 7.09 -9.59
C ALA A 116 9.15 5.89 -10.50
N VAL A 117 10.15 5.02 -10.69
CA VAL A 117 10.04 3.83 -11.56
C VAL A 117 9.07 2.80 -10.98
N PRO A 118 9.21 2.30 -9.72
CA PRO A 118 8.24 1.36 -9.17
C PRO A 118 6.82 1.92 -9.08
N LEU A 119 6.67 3.21 -8.77
CA LEU A 119 5.36 3.86 -8.71
C LEU A 119 4.70 3.95 -10.10
N SER A 120 5.45 4.34 -11.12
CA SER A 120 4.92 4.38 -12.49
C SER A 120 4.53 2.98 -12.98
N ALA A 121 5.35 1.97 -12.70
CA ALA A 121 5.03 0.58 -12.99
C ALA A 121 3.76 0.12 -12.26
N GLY A 122 3.57 0.52 -11.00
CA GLY A 122 2.36 0.25 -10.22
C GLY A 122 1.10 0.89 -10.83
N ILE A 123 1.20 2.13 -11.32
CA ILE A 123 0.09 2.81 -12.00
C ILE A 123 -0.28 2.06 -13.30
N VAL A 124 0.72 1.69 -14.11
CA VAL A 124 0.48 0.92 -15.34
C VAL A 124 -0.17 -0.43 -15.01
N CYS A 125 0.32 -1.14 -13.99
CA CYS A 125 -0.27 -2.38 -13.51
C CYS A 125 -1.76 -2.18 -13.12
N ALA A 126 -2.09 -1.13 -12.37
CA ALA A 126 -3.46 -0.83 -11.97
C ALA A 126 -4.36 -0.55 -13.18
N VAL A 127 -3.87 0.18 -14.18
CA VAL A 127 -4.60 0.48 -15.42
C VAL A 127 -4.86 -0.81 -16.22
N VAL A 128 -3.81 -1.64 -16.41
CA VAL A 128 -3.93 -2.92 -17.13
C VAL A 128 -4.93 -3.84 -16.43
N SER A 129 -4.81 -4.01 -15.11
CA SER A 129 -5.75 -4.81 -14.33
C SER A 129 -7.19 -4.30 -14.46
N ARG A 130 -7.38 -2.99 -14.53
CA ARG A 130 -8.70 -2.37 -14.71
C ARG A 130 -9.28 -2.68 -16.09
N ILE A 131 -8.45 -2.61 -17.15
CA ILE A 131 -8.86 -2.90 -18.53
C ILE A 131 -9.21 -4.38 -18.68
N VAL A 132 -8.35 -5.27 -18.22
CA VAL A 132 -8.57 -6.73 -18.27
C VAL A 132 -9.85 -7.10 -17.52
N TYR A 133 -10.07 -6.50 -16.36
CA TYR A 133 -11.29 -6.70 -15.59
C TYR A 133 -12.55 -6.33 -16.40
N GLY A 134 -12.53 -5.19 -17.10
CA GLY A 134 -13.65 -4.74 -17.94
C GLY A 134 -13.99 -5.72 -19.08
N PHE A 135 -12.98 -6.36 -19.68
CA PHE A 135 -13.19 -7.35 -20.74
C PHE A 135 -13.66 -8.71 -20.23
N VAL A 136 -13.21 -9.12 -19.04
CA VAL A 136 -13.44 -10.48 -18.53
C VAL A 136 -14.72 -10.59 -17.73
N TRP A 137 -15.21 -9.50 -17.16
CA TRP A 137 -16.37 -9.50 -16.25
C TRP A 137 -17.64 -10.12 -16.85
N GLU A 138 -17.91 -9.90 -18.14
CA GLU A 138 -19.11 -10.38 -18.81
C GLU A 138 -18.98 -11.82 -19.35
N SER A 139 -17.76 -12.36 -19.43
CA SER A 139 -17.49 -13.59 -20.19
C SER A 139 -17.14 -14.81 -19.33
N VAL A 140 -16.88 -14.65 -18.01
CA VAL A 140 -16.28 -15.73 -17.18
C VAL A 140 -16.87 -15.75 -15.76
N ASN A 141 -16.71 -16.90 -15.07
CA ASN A 141 -17.11 -17.07 -13.68
C ASN A 141 -16.50 -16.02 -12.75
N ALA A 142 -17.22 -15.63 -11.68
CA ALA A 142 -16.81 -14.59 -10.73
C ALA A 142 -15.40 -14.79 -10.14
N VAL A 143 -14.97 -16.03 -9.93
CA VAL A 143 -13.63 -16.37 -9.43
C VAL A 143 -12.55 -16.01 -10.46
N THR A 144 -12.70 -16.46 -11.71
CA THR A 144 -11.74 -16.18 -12.79
C THR A 144 -11.71 -14.71 -13.16
N ALA A 145 -12.87 -14.03 -13.14
CA ALA A 145 -12.98 -12.59 -13.36
C ALA A 145 -12.21 -11.76 -12.30
N LEU A 146 -11.95 -12.32 -11.13
CA LEU A 146 -11.22 -11.67 -10.05
C LEU A 146 -9.72 -11.98 -10.10
N PHE A 147 -9.34 -13.25 -10.31
CA PHE A 147 -7.95 -13.67 -10.32
C PHE A 147 -7.19 -13.29 -11.60
N LEU A 148 -7.82 -13.29 -12.76
CA LEU A 148 -7.17 -13.02 -14.04
C LEU A 148 -6.61 -11.59 -14.13
N PRO A 149 -7.35 -10.51 -13.74
CA PRO A 149 -6.82 -9.15 -13.73
C PRO A 149 -5.67 -8.96 -12.73
N ILE A 150 -5.72 -9.63 -11.58
CA ILE A 150 -4.65 -9.57 -10.56
C ILE A 150 -3.38 -10.23 -11.12
N ALA A 151 -3.51 -11.43 -11.70
CA ALA A 151 -2.38 -12.15 -12.27
C ALA A 151 -1.76 -11.40 -13.46
N SER A 152 -2.59 -10.87 -14.37
CA SER A 152 -2.12 -10.08 -15.53
C SER A 152 -1.43 -8.79 -15.10
N GLY A 153 -1.99 -8.06 -14.13
CA GLY A 153 -1.38 -6.86 -13.58
C GLY A 153 -0.05 -7.16 -12.89
N GLY A 154 0.03 -8.23 -12.09
CA GLY A 154 1.27 -8.67 -11.45
C GLY A 154 2.34 -9.07 -12.46
N ALA A 155 1.98 -9.79 -13.51
CA ALA A 155 2.90 -10.14 -14.59
C ALA A 155 3.46 -8.89 -15.30
N VAL A 156 2.60 -7.94 -15.64
CA VAL A 156 3.02 -6.66 -16.26
C VAL A 156 3.94 -5.88 -15.33
N TYR A 157 3.65 -5.83 -14.03
CA TYR A 157 4.50 -5.17 -13.04
C TYR A 157 5.90 -5.77 -12.99
N ILE A 158 6.00 -7.10 -12.92
CA ILE A 158 7.29 -7.80 -12.91
C ILE A 158 8.07 -7.54 -14.22
N ILE A 159 7.40 -7.61 -15.37
CA ILE A 159 8.02 -7.36 -16.69
C ILE A 159 8.56 -5.93 -16.74
N LEU A 160 7.81 -4.94 -16.27
CA LEU A 160 8.26 -3.54 -16.25
C LEU A 160 9.49 -3.36 -15.35
N LEU A 161 9.52 -3.96 -14.17
CA LEU A 161 10.67 -3.88 -13.26
C LEU A 161 11.93 -4.53 -13.86
N ILE A 162 11.78 -5.59 -14.63
CA ILE A 162 12.90 -6.23 -15.37
C ILE A 162 13.38 -5.32 -16.50
N ILE A 163 12.48 -4.73 -17.28
CA ILE A 163 12.82 -3.82 -18.38
C ILE A 163 13.55 -2.57 -17.88
N PHE A 164 13.10 -2.00 -16.75
CA PHE A 164 13.76 -0.86 -16.13
C PHE A 164 15.04 -1.22 -15.35
N ASN A 165 15.45 -2.50 -15.38
CA ASN A 165 16.66 -3.02 -14.74
C ASN A 165 16.71 -2.79 -13.20
N GLU A 166 15.55 -2.63 -12.59
CA GLU A 166 15.42 -2.53 -11.13
C GLU A 166 15.61 -3.90 -10.46
N ILE A 167 15.29 -4.98 -11.17
CA ILE A 167 15.55 -6.37 -10.75
C ILE A 167 16.63 -6.96 -11.65
N ASN A 168 17.81 -7.16 -11.09
CA ASN A 168 18.88 -7.85 -11.79
C ASN A 168 18.72 -9.36 -11.61
N LEU A 169 18.14 -10.02 -12.64
CA LEU A 169 17.91 -11.47 -12.62
C LEU A 169 19.20 -12.29 -12.40
N LYS A 170 20.37 -11.76 -12.75
CA LYS A 170 21.66 -12.45 -12.53
C LYS A 170 22.03 -12.55 -11.06
N SER A 171 21.53 -11.63 -10.19
CA SER A 171 21.78 -11.69 -8.75
C SER A 171 20.85 -12.65 -8.01
N LEU A 172 19.77 -13.09 -8.64
CA LEU A 172 18.81 -14.05 -8.06
C LEU A 172 19.16 -15.51 -8.40
N LEU A 173 20.04 -15.72 -9.39
CA LEU A 173 20.44 -17.05 -9.86
C LEU A 173 21.84 -17.51 -9.37
N ASN A 174 22.52 -16.66 -8.60
CA ASN A 174 23.75 -16.97 -7.85
C ASN A 174 23.48 -16.97 -6.35
#